data_1899ddc10ce7dbfb0f681e5902a69758
#
_entry.id   1899ddc10ce7dbfb0f681e5902a69758
#
_cell.length_a   1.000
_cell.length_b   1.000
_cell.length_c   1.000
_cell.angle_alpha   90.00
_cell.angle_beta   90.00
_cell.angle_gamma   90.00
#
_symmetry.space_group_name_H-M   'P 1'
#
loop_
_entity.id
_entity.type
_entity.pdbx_description
1 polymer ?
#
loop_
_entity_poly.entity_id
_entity_poly.type
_entity_poly.pdbx_seq_one_letter_code
_entity_poly.pdbx_strand_id
1 'polypeptide(L)'
;MDNYLNTFREMLSLRGLSEHTLKGYSTYIRAYLNYLQQVIHVSPEDVSWQQMREFIRWLQKDRSLADRTINCVISQLRFFTLYVLHKS
;
A
#
# COMPACT_ATOMS: atom_id res chain seq x y z
N MET A 1 2.35 -8.21 -10.23
CA MET A 1 2.28 -7.10 -9.25
C MET A 1 1.99 -5.75 -9.89
N ASP A 2 2.48 -5.53 -11.11
CA ASP A 2 2.26 -4.24 -11.79
C ASP A 2 0.80 -3.91 -12.00
N ASN A 3 -0.05 -4.92 -12.22
CA ASN A 3 -1.49 -4.71 -12.42
C ASN A 3 -2.15 -4.10 -11.19
N TYR A 4 -1.75 -4.52 -10.00
CA TYR A 4 -2.29 -3.97 -8.76
C TYR A 4 -1.92 -2.50 -8.60
N LEU A 5 -0.68 -2.16 -8.87
CA LEU A 5 -0.21 -0.78 -8.76
C LEU A 5 -0.90 0.12 -9.78
N ASN A 6 -1.02 -0.35 -11.01
CA ASN A 6 -1.70 0.40 -12.07
C ASN A 6 -3.17 0.64 -11.73
N THR A 7 -3.85 -0.37 -11.21
CA THR A 7 -5.24 -0.24 -10.80
C THR A 7 -5.37 0.76 -9.65
N PHE A 8 -4.47 0.70 -8.69
CA PHE A 8 -4.45 1.65 -7.57
C PHE A 8 -4.30 3.08 -8.07
N ARG A 9 -3.34 3.33 -8.96
CA ARG A 9 -3.12 4.66 -9.52
C ARG A 9 -4.33 5.14 -10.31
N GLU A 10 -4.95 4.26 -11.08
CA GLU A 10 -6.15 4.59 -11.84
C GLU A 10 -7.29 5.00 -10.92
N MET A 11 -7.52 4.24 -9.84
CA MET A 11 -8.57 4.57 -8.88
C MET A 11 -8.34 5.91 -8.21
N LEU A 12 -7.09 6.24 -7.88
CA LEU A 12 -6.75 7.55 -7.33
C LEU A 12 -6.99 8.65 -8.34
N SER A 13 -6.63 8.41 -9.61
CA SER A 13 -6.84 9.37 -10.68
C SER A 13 -8.32 9.67 -10.87
N LEU A 14 -9.16 8.66 -10.81
CA LEU A 14 -10.62 8.82 -10.93
C LEU A 14 -11.19 9.66 -9.80
N ARG A 15 -10.48 9.76 -8.67
CA ARG A 15 -10.89 10.62 -7.57
C ARG A 15 -10.39 12.05 -7.73
N GLY A 16 -9.73 12.36 -8.83
CA GLY A 16 -9.30 13.71 -9.13
C GLY A 16 -8.00 14.14 -8.46
N LEU A 17 -7.20 13.19 -7.97
CA LEU A 17 -5.93 13.54 -7.33
C LEU A 17 -4.88 13.93 -8.37
N SER A 18 -4.03 14.89 -8.01
CA SER A 18 -2.96 15.36 -8.89
C SER A 18 -1.87 14.32 -9.08
N GLU A 19 -1.07 14.45 -10.14
CA GLU A 19 0.07 13.57 -10.40
C GLU A 19 1.05 13.54 -9.23
N HIS A 20 1.27 14.67 -8.60
CA HIS A 20 2.16 14.76 -7.44
C HIS A 20 1.65 13.90 -6.29
N THR A 21 0.36 13.98 -6.00
CA THR A 21 -0.27 13.19 -4.94
C THR A 21 -0.27 11.71 -5.30
N LEU A 22 -0.52 11.39 -6.58
CA LEU A 22 -0.47 10.00 -7.08
C LEU A 22 0.90 9.38 -6.83
N LYS A 23 1.97 10.12 -7.12
CA LYS A 23 3.33 9.63 -6.88
C LYS A 23 3.58 9.34 -5.41
N GLY A 24 3.16 10.25 -4.54
CA GLY A 24 3.34 10.08 -3.10
C GLY A 24 2.62 8.84 -2.57
N TYR A 25 1.38 8.68 -2.99
CA TYR A 25 0.57 7.54 -2.54
C TYR A 25 1.11 6.22 -3.11
N SER A 26 1.54 6.23 -4.37
CA SER A 26 2.03 5.02 -5.03
C SER A 26 3.34 4.51 -4.43
N THR A 27 4.16 5.37 -3.85
CA THR A 27 5.44 5.00 -3.27
C THR A 27 5.29 3.89 -2.23
N TYR A 28 4.35 4.05 -1.31
CA TYR A 28 4.19 3.09 -0.21
C TYR A 28 3.45 1.82 -0.66
N ILE A 29 2.52 1.95 -1.60
CA ILE A 29 1.87 0.76 -2.15
C ILE A 29 2.87 -0.07 -2.97
N ARG A 30 3.76 0.58 -3.71
CA ARG A 30 4.84 -0.13 -4.40
C ARG A 30 5.73 -0.87 -3.42
N ALA A 31 6.13 -0.22 -2.33
CA ALA A 31 6.95 -0.84 -1.28
C ALA A 31 6.22 -2.04 -0.66
N TYR A 32 4.92 -1.90 -0.44
CA TYR A 32 4.10 -2.96 0.11
C TYR A 32 4.05 -4.18 -0.85
N LEU A 33 3.79 -3.94 -2.13
CA LEU A 33 3.73 -5.02 -3.11
C LEU A 33 5.07 -5.72 -3.26
N ASN A 34 6.17 -4.95 -3.24
CA ASN A 34 7.51 -5.54 -3.27
C ASN A 34 7.78 -6.39 -2.03
N TYR A 35 7.37 -5.90 -0.86
CA TYR A 35 7.52 -6.66 0.38
C TYR A 35 6.77 -7.98 0.30
N LEU A 36 5.54 -7.97 -0.20
CA LEU A 36 4.76 -9.20 -0.35
C LEU A 36 5.43 -10.19 -1.29
N GLN A 37 6.01 -9.70 -2.37
CA GLN A 37 6.62 -10.56 -3.37
C GLN A 37 8.00 -11.07 -2.95
N GLN A 38 8.82 -10.20 -2.37
CA GLN A 38 10.24 -10.50 -2.11
C GLN A 38 10.49 -11.06 -0.70
N VAL A 39 9.66 -10.71 0.27
CA VAL A 39 9.92 -11.07 1.65
C VAL A 39 9.04 -12.21 2.13
N ILE A 40 7.72 -12.11 1.97
CA ILE A 40 6.80 -13.10 2.50
C ILE A 40 6.16 -14.00 1.44
N HIS A 41 6.34 -13.67 0.17
CA HIS A 41 5.85 -14.49 -0.96
C HIS A 41 4.35 -14.80 -0.86
N VAL A 42 3.55 -13.78 -0.57
CA VAL A 42 2.09 -13.88 -0.44
C VAL A 42 1.43 -12.95 -1.45
N SER A 43 0.38 -13.44 -2.11
CA SER A 43 -0.41 -12.61 -3.02
C SER A 43 -1.14 -11.51 -2.22
N PRO A 44 -1.29 -10.29 -2.79
CA PRO A 44 -2.04 -9.23 -2.09
C PRO A 44 -3.42 -9.64 -1.62
N GLU A 45 -4.08 -10.54 -2.35
CA GLU A 45 -5.42 -11.00 -2.02
C GLU A 45 -5.45 -11.94 -0.81
N ASP A 46 -4.31 -12.53 -0.47
CA ASP A 46 -4.21 -13.52 0.60
C ASP A 46 -3.57 -12.98 1.87
N VAL A 47 -3.25 -11.68 1.91
CA VAL A 47 -2.61 -11.07 3.07
C VAL A 47 -3.58 -10.94 4.23
N SER A 48 -3.17 -11.42 5.41
CA SER A 48 -3.94 -11.26 6.63
C SER A 48 -3.67 -9.89 7.26
N TRP A 49 -4.56 -9.47 8.16
CA TRP A 49 -4.35 -8.23 8.92
C TRP A 49 -3.07 -8.26 9.73
N GLN A 50 -2.72 -9.44 10.26
CA GLN A 50 -1.48 -9.60 11.00
C GLN A 50 -0.26 -9.35 10.11
N GLN A 51 -0.27 -9.90 8.90
CA GLN A 51 0.82 -9.70 7.94
C GLN A 51 0.93 -8.22 7.53
N MET A 52 -0.19 -7.55 7.37
CA MET A 52 -0.21 -6.13 7.04
C MET A 52 0.40 -5.31 8.19
N ARG A 53 0.05 -5.65 9.43
CA ARG A 53 0.65 -4.98 10.61
C ARG A 53 2.14 -5.22 10.69
N GLU A 54 2.60 -6.41 10.31
CA GLU A 54 4.03 -6.71 10.29
C GLU A 54 4.78 -5.85 9.27
N PHE A 55 4.17 -5.61 8.12
CA PHE A 55 4.72 -4.70 7.13
C PHE A 55 4.86 -3.29 7.70
N ILE A 56 3.84 -2.81 8.39
CA ILE A 56 3.86 -1.48 9.00
C ILE A 56 4.96 -1.39 10.05
N ARG A 57 5.11 -2.41 10.88
CA ARG A 57 6.20 -2.47 11.85
C ARG A 57 7.56 -2.48 11.18
N TRP A 58 7.68 -3.19 10.08
CA TRP A 58 8.91 -3.22 9.29
C TRP A 58 9.27 -1.82 8.79
N LEU A 59 8.29 -1.07 8.30
CA LEU A 59 8.51 0.31 7.88
C LEU A 59 8.97 1.20 9.03
N GLN A 60 8.33 1.05 10.20
CA GLN A 60 8.70 1.83 11.37
C GLN A 60 10.14 1.56 11.80
N LYS A 61 10.53 0.30 11.75
CA LYS A 61 11.83 -0.14 12.26
C LYS A 61 12.95 0.12 11.26
N ASP A 62 12.77 -0.32 10.00
CA ASP A 62 13.83 -0.25 8.99
C ASP A 62 13.94 1.12 8.36
N ARG A 63 12.85 1.84 8.19
CA ARG A 63 12.86 3.16 7.55
C ARG A 63 12.66 4.30 8.52
N SER A 64 12.45 4.00 9.79
CA SER A 64 12.28 5.01 10.84
C SER A 64 11.28 6.11 10.48
N LEU A 65 10.16 5.72 9.91
CA LEU A 65 9.16 6.69 9.46
C LEU A 65 8.43 7.32 10.65
N ALA A 66 8.10 8.59 10.51
CA ALA A 66 7.33 9.31 11.53
C ALA A 66 5.90 8.80 11.62
N ASP A 67 5.26 8.97 12.76
CA ASP A 67 3.88 8.51 12.99
C ASP A 67 2.90 9.06 11.95
N ARG A 68 3.08 10.31 11.54
CA ARG A 68 2.23 10.92 10.51
C ARG A 68 2.32 10.14 9.21
N THR A 69 3.55 9.77 8.81
CA THR A 69 3.77 9.00 7.59
C THR A 69 3.18 7.61 7.72
N ILE A 70 3.32 6.97 8.88
CA ILE A 70 2.74 5.65 9.12
C ILE A 70 1.22 5.71 9.01
N ASN A 71 0.57 6.72 9.57
CA ASN A 71 -0.88 6.89 9.45
C ASN A 71 -1.30 7.06 7.99
N CYS A 72 -0.49 7.76 7.21
CA CYS A 72 -0.74 7.93 5.78
C CYS A 72 -0.66 6.58 5.06
N VAL A 73 0.35 5.76 5.38
CA VAL A 73 0.50 4.41 4.80
C VAL A 73 -0.71 3.55 5.14
N ILE A 74 -1.18 3.59 6.39
CA ILE A 74 -2.35 2.83 6.81
C ILE A 74 -3.58 3.23 5.99
N SER A 75 -3.77 4.53 5.77
CA SER A 75 -4.89 5.02 4.96
C SER A 75 -4.80 4.51 3.53
N GLN A 76 -3.61 4.49 2.96
CA GLN A 76 -3.39 4.01 1.59
C GLN A 76 -3.64 2.50 1.49
N LEU A 77 -3.21 1.72 2.48
CA LEU A 77 -3.45 0.29 2.51
C LEU A 77 -4.94 -0.02 2.62
N ARG A 78 -5.68 0.77 3.39
CA ARG A 78 -7.14 0.62 3.47
C ARG A 78 -7.80 0.91 2.13
N PHE A 79 -7.39 1.98 1.48
CA PHE A 79 -7.91 2.34 0.16
C PHE A 79 -7.62 1.22 -0.84
N PHE A 80 -6.38 0.71 -0.84
CA PHE A 80 -5.98 -0.36 -1.73
C PHE A 80 -6.83 -1.62 -1.49
N THR A 81 -6.97 -2.01 -0.23
CA THR A 81 -7.73 -3.21 0.13
C THR A 81 -9.20 -3.08 -0.29
N LEU A 82 -9.79 -1.92 -0.03
CA LEU A 82 -11.21 -1.70 -0.30
C LEU A 82 -11.51 -1.56 -1.80
N TYR A 83 -10.74 -0.76 -2.51
CA TYR A 83 -11.07 -0.38 -3.88
C TYR A 83 -10.35 -1.20 -4.95
N VAL A 84 -9.18 -1.73 -4.67
CA VAL A 84 -8.44 -2.55 -5.64
C VAL A 84 -8.74 -4.04 -5.44
N LEU A 85 -8.70 -4.50 -4.21
CA LEU A 85 -8.96 -5.91 -3.88
C LEU A 85 -10.44 -6.21 -3.61
N HIS A 86 -11.26 -5.19 -3.45
CA HIS A 86 -12.71 -5.30 -3.16
C HIS A 86 -13.01 -6.10 -1.89
N LYS A 87 -12.17 -5.93 -0.88
CA LYS A 87 -12.35 -6.54 0.44
C LYS A 87 -12.74 -5.49 1.46
N SER A 88 -13.67 -5.84 2.33
CA SER A 88 -14.12 -4.95 3.40
C SER A 88 -13.38 -5.20 4.72
#